data_2bea98aae43d961692cadb82ca904303
#
_entry.id   2bea98aae43d961692cadb82ca904303
#
_cell.length_a   1.000
_cell.length_b   1.000
_cell.length_c   1.000
_cell.angle_alpha   90.00
_cell.angle_beta   90.00
_cell.angle_gamma   90.00
#
_symmetry.space_group_name_H-M   'P 1'
#
loop_
_entity.id
_entity.type
_entity.pdbx_description
1 polymer ?
#
loop_
_entity_poly.entity_id
_entity_poly.type
_entity_poly.pdbx_seq_one_letter_code
_entity_poly.pdbx_strand_id
1 'polypeptide(L)'
;MRKLRNAILYTMLIAVVFRIGVHIPVPFVNVDSIKSIIESDTFSFLSILNGGGLSNFSILALGVSPYITSSIIVQLLQSDLSKTVTSWSEQGRIGHVKTKRLTLVLSAIFGFLQAMGLTIGFSKYSNNFISNPTMFTYVIIALTMTVGSLILTWVGEFIDDKGLASGISLVIFGGIISRIPSELSTIYQNGLTWKALLAVVILITIIVFVEQSQLRLPFYYSKKSLDGDYLTWLPIKINVAGIIPVILAGSLFSVVPLIDSVLFSGARPDWMTFVLECFTLASKKGVITYGLMIVIFTLFYSHVQLNPERVAEHLGKANGYIVGMRPGLDTENYISRKLNKLSLISSIYLIFVSVVPITAMLGLQQSSVLSGTTMLILIGVSVEIYRNINGKQTVGKYL
;
A
#
# COMPACT_ATOMS: atom_id res chain seq x y z
N MET A 1 15.23 -21.88 -15.40
CA MET A 1 16.28 -20.97 -14.91
C MET A 1 16.40 -19.65 -15.70
N ARG A 2 16.39 -19.63 -17.05
CA ARG A 2 16.43 -18.36 -17.84
C ARG A 2 15.29 -17.38 -17.52
N LYS A 3 14.05 -17.84 -17.38
CA LYS A 3 12.88 -16.99 -17.06
C LYS A 3 13.01 -16.33 -15.68
N LEU A 4 13.53 -17.04 -14.67
CA LEU A 4 13.74 -16.50 -13.33
C LEU A 4 14.86 -15.44 -13.32
N ARG A 5 16.00 -15.73 -14.01
CA ARG A 5 17.10 -14.76 -14.14
C ARG A 5 16.65 -13.47 -14.81
N ASN A 6 15.86 -13.56 -15.87
CA ASN A 6 15.33 -12.38 -16.56
C ASN A 6 14.38 -11.59 -15.65
N ALA A 7 13.51 -12.24 -14.87
CA ALA A 7 12.63 -11.57 -13.94
C ALA A 7 13.42 -10.82 -12.84
N ILE A 8 14.50 -11.40 -12.31
CA ILE A 8 15.41 -10.74 -11.36
C ILE A 8 16.09 -9.53 -12.02
N LEU A 9 16.59 -9.68 -13.24
CA LEU A 9 17.25 -8.59 -13.97
C LEU A 9 16.29 -7.42 -14.23
N TYR A 10 15.05 -7.70 -14.63
CA TYR A 10 14.04 -6.64 -14.81
C TYR A 10 13.74 -5.91 -13.51
N THR A 11 13.56 -6.63 -12.39
CA THR A 11 13.30 -5.98 -11.09
C THR A 11 14.48 -5.13 -10.64
N MET A 12 15.72 -5.59 -10.80
CA MET A 12 16.92 -4.80 -10.47
C MET A 12 17.05 -3.55 -11.35
N LEU A 13 16.87 -3.70 -12.67
CA LEU A 13 16.97 -2.57 -13.60
C LEU A 13 15.98 -1.46 -13.24
N ILE A 14 14.75 -1.83 -12.90
CA ILE A 14 13.72 -0.87 -12.55
C ILE A 14 13.99 -0.21 -11.20
N ALA A 15 14.53 -0.96 -10.22
CA ALA A 15 14.96 -0.37 -8.95
C ALA A 15 16.04 0.71 -9.16
N VAL A 16 16.97 0.48 -10.10
CA VAL A 16 17.99 1.48 -10.48
C VAL A 16 17.37 2.70 -11.16
N VAL A 17 16.44 2.50 -12.12
CA VAL A 17 15.74 3.60 -12.80
C VAL A 17 14.93 4.42 -11.79
N PHE A 18 14.22 3.77 -10.87
CA PHE A 18 13.51 4.44 -9.79
C PHE A 18 14.46 5.28 -8.93
N ARG A 19 15.59 4.70 -8.54
CA ARG A 19 16.59 5.40 -7.72
C ARG A 19 17.15 6.65 -8.40
N ILE A 20 17.43 6.57 -9.70
CA ILE A 20 17.85 7.74 -10.50
C ILE A 20 16.75 8.81 -10.50
N GLY A 21 15.50 8.42 -10.79
CA GLY A 21 14.37 9.35 -10.85
C GLY A 21 14.07 10.07 -9.55
N VAL A 22 14.29 9.44 -8.40
CA VAL A 22 14.14 10.05 -7.06
C VAL A 22 15.15 11.19 -6.81
N HIS A 23 16.27 11.22 -7.52
CA HIS A 23 17.30 12.27 -7.37
C HIS A 23 17.17 13.41 -8.38
N ILE A 24 16.23 13.32 -9.33
CA ILE A 24 15.98 14.39 -10.29
C ILE A 24 14.98 15.37 -9.66
N PRO A 25 15.40 16.58 -9.23
CA PRO A 25 14.49 17.54 -8.63
C PRO A 25 13.50 18.10 -9.64
N VAL A 26 12.33 18.50 -9.17
CA VAL A 26 11.34 19.21 -9.99
C VAL A 26 11.88 20.59 -10.33
N PRO A 27 11.70 21.09 -11.57
CA PRO A 27 12.16 22.41 -11.97
C PRO A 27 11.49 23.51 -11.13
N PHE A 28 12.18 24.66 -10.97
CA PHE A 28 11.74 25.84 -10.24
C PHE A 28 11.60 25.69 -8.71
N VAL A 29 12.04 24.58 -8.14
CA VAL A 29 11.94 24.28 -6.69
C VAL A 29 13.32 24.35 -6.05
N ASN A 30 13.41 25.04 -4.90
CA ASN A 30 14.59 25.04 -4.06
C ASN A 30 14.43 24.00 -2.95
N VAL A 31 15.09 22.85 -3.12
CA VAL A 31 14.97 21.69 -2.21
C VAL A 31 15.56 21.98 -0.82
N ASP A 32 16.61 22.81 -0.73
CA ASP A 32 17.28 23.12 0.55
C ASP A 32 16.37 23.86 1.53
N SER A 33 15.41 24.66 1.00
CA SER A 33 14.47 25.43 1.81
C SER A 33 13.40 24.57 2.51
N ILE A 34 13.25 23.30 2.13
CA ILE A 34 12.19 22.41 2.68
C ILE A 34 12.74 21.20 3.43
N LYS A 35 14.05 20.99 3.47
CA LYS A 35 14.65 19.85 4.18
C LYS A 35 14.20 19.77 5.64
N SER A 36 14.23 20.88 6.36
CA SER A 36 13.79 20.96 7.76
C SER A 36 12.30 20.68 7.97
N ILE A 37 11.47 20.95 6.94
CA ILE A 37 10.02 20.74 7.00
C ILE A 37 9.69 19.26 6.75
N ILE A 38 10.39 18.64 5.81
CA ILE A 38 10.21 17.23 5.46
C ILE A 38 10.66 16.30 6.60
N GLU A 39 11.60 16.74 7.43
CA GLU A 39 12.05 16.01 8.62
C GLU A 39 11.00 16.01 9.74
N SER A 40 9.94 16.81 9.67
CA SER A 40 8.83 16.75 10.61
C SER A 40 8.02 15.47 10.46
N ASP A 41 7.51 14.93 11.57
CA ASP A 41 6.86 13.60 11.65
C ASP A 41 5.75 13.36 10.64
N THR A 42 4.95 14.39 10.33
CA THR A 42 3.81 14.29 9.41
C THR A 42 4.25 14.05 7.96
N PHE A 43 5.28 14.75 7.50
CA PHE A 43 5.77 14.62 6.13
C PHE A 43 6.74 13.45 5.95
N SER A 44 7.40 13.01 7.02
CA SER A 44 8.27 11.85 6.98
C SER A 44 7.51 10.58 6.63
N PHE A 45 6.31 10.39 7.20
CA PHE A 45 5.44 9.26 6.85
C PHE A 45 5.03 9.25 5.36
N LEU A 46 4.63 10.40 4.82
CA LEU A 46 4.35 10.57 3.39
C LEU A 46 5.55 10.26 2.52
N SER A 47 6.72 10.75 2.92
CA SER A 47 7.97 10.52 2.20
C SER A 47 8.32 9.02 2.15
N ILE A 48 8.04 8.27 3.23
CA ILE A 48 8.26 6.82 3.28
C ILE A 48 7.34 6.10 2.30
N LEU A 49 6.04 6.40 2.32
CA LEU A 49 5.06 5.78 1.40
C LEU A 49 5.39 6.05 -0.07
N ASN A 50 5.96 7.21 -0.36
CA ASN A 50 6.35 7.63 -1.71
C ASN A 50 7.79 7.23 -2.08
N GLY A 51 8.40 6.31 -1.31
CA GLY A 51 9.74 5.79 -1.60
C GLY A 51 10.87 6.80 -1.46
N GLY A 52 10.70 7.85 -0.64
CA GLY A 52 11.72 8.88 -0.40
C GLY A 52 11.78 9.99 -1.45
N GLY A 53 10.96 9.93 -2.50
CA GLY A 53 10.93 10.95 -3.55
C GLY A 53 10.53 12.34 -3.07
N LEU A 54 9.71 12.41 -2.02
CA LEU A 54 9.27 13.66 -1.42
C LEU A 54 10.41 14.39 -0.70
N SER A 55 11.36 13.65 -0.10
CA SER A 55 12.51 14.26 0.60
C SER A 55 13.39 15.12 -0.30
N ASN A 56 13.47 14.77 -1.58
CA ASN A 56 14.22 15.50 -2.59
C ASN A 56 13.32 16.36 -3.49
N PHE A 57 12.03 16.44 -3.20
CA PHE A 57 11.01 17.03 -4.06
C PHE A 57 11.24 16.68 -5.55
N SER A 58 11.41 15.39 -5.80
CA SER A 58 11.79 14.86 -7.10
C SER A 58 10.58 14.74 -8.04
N ILE A 59 10.84 14.50 -9.32
CA ILE A 59 9.80 14.19 -10.32
C ILE A 59 8.94 13.01 -9.87
N LEU A 60 9.51 12.06 -9.11
CA LEU A 60 8.83 10.91 -8.55
C LEU A 60 8.32 11.13 -7.11
N ALA A 61 8.19 12.37 -6.64
CA ALA A 61 7.81 12.68 -5.25
C ALA A 61 6.43 12.16 -4.83
N LEU A 62 5.47 12.05 -5.75
CA LEU A 62 4.17 11.44 -5.50
C LEU A 62 4.24 9.90 -5.41
N GLY A 63 5.30 9.30 -5.91
CA GLY A 63 5.43 7.85 -5.97
C GLY A 63 4.26 7.19 -6.72
N VAL A 64 3.78 6.06 -6.22
CA VAL A 64 2.62 5.31 -6.74
C VAL A 64 1.33 5.59 -5.95
N SER A 65 1.36 6.51 -4.99
CA SER A 65 0.22 6.83 -4.11
C SER A 65 -1.06 7.18 -4.87
N PRO A 66 -1.05 8.05 -5.91
CA PRO A 66 -2.26 8.38 -6.67
C PRO A 66 -2.88 7.17 -7.35
N TYR A 67 -2.06 6.25 -7.86
CA TYR A 67 -2.53 5.03 -8.49
C TYR A 67 -3.16 4.07 -7.48
N ILE A 68 -2.55 3.89 -6.31
CA ILE A 68 -3.11 3.04 -5.25
C ILE A 68 -4.48 3.55 -4.85
N THR A 69 -4.61 4.85 -4.57
CA THR A 69 -5.90 5.48 -4.20
C THR A 69 -6.95 5.26 -5.31
N SER A 70 -6.58 5.49 -6.57
CA SER A 70 -7.46 5.31 -7.71
C SER A 70 -7.87 3.85 -7.92
N SER A 71 -6.92 2.91 -7.79
CA SER A 71 -7.17 1.48 -7.91
C SER A 71 -8.18 0.99 -6.88
N ILE A 72 -8.08 1.48 -5.66
CA ILE A 72 -9.00 1.14 -4.59
C ILE A 72 -10.39 1.70 -4.85
N ILE A 73 -10.49 2.97 -5.28
CA ILE A 73 -11.78 3.58 -5.63
C ILE A 73 -12.45 2.78 -6.76
N VAL A 74 -11.68 2.36 -7.77
CA VAL A 74 -12.22 1.55 -8.87
C VAL A 74 -12.64 0.15 -8.38
N GLN A 75 -11.87 -0.48 -7.49
CA GLN A 75 -12.27 -1.76 -6.86
C GLN A 75 -13.55 -1.61 -6.03
N LEU A 76 -13.71 -0.49 -5.31
CA LEU A 76 -14.93 -0.14 -4.60
C LEU A 76 -16.12 -0.01 -5.56
N LEU A 77 -15.94 0.67 -6.69
CA LEU A 77 -16.96 0.80 -7.71
C LEU A 77 -17.33 -0.54 -8.37
N GLN A 78 -16.40 -1.49 -8.41
CA GLN A 78 -16.64 -2.85 -8.91
C GLN A 78 -17.40 -3.75 -7.93
N SER A 79 -17.37 -3.45 -6.62
CA SER A 79 -18.08 -4.21 -5.59
C SER A 79 -19.51 -3.71 -5.39
N ASP A 80 -20.31 -3.76 -6.46
CA ASP A 80 -21.75 -3.44 -6.53
C ASP A 80 -22.17 -1.99 -6.30
N LEU A 81 -21.23 -1.04 -6.11
CA LEU A 81 -21.57 0.38 -6.02
C LEU A 81 -21.96 1.01 -7.36
N SER A 82 -21.46 0.47 -8.46
CA SER A 82 -21.76 0.97 -9.81
C SER A 82 -22.05 -0.17 -10.77
N LYS A 83 -23.32 -0.32 -11.17
CA LYS A 83 -23.77 -1.36 -12.14
C LYS A 83 -22.91 -1.41 -13.40
N THR A 84 -22.48 -0.25 -13.91
CA THR A 84 -21.65 -0.15 -15.12
C THR A 84 -20.25 -0.72 -14.90
N VAL A 85 -19.60 -0.41 -13.77
CA VAL A 85 -18.24 -0.87 -13.47
C VAL A 85 -18.25 -2.33 -13.03
N THR A 86 -19.29 -2.77 -12.32
CA THR A 86 -19.51 -4.18 -11.95
C THR A 86 -19.67 -5.05 -13.20
N SER A 87 -20.47 -4.60 -14.21
CA SER A 87 -20.61 -5.35 -15.46
C SER A 87 -19.31 -5.50 -16.25
N TRP A 88 -18.35 -4.57 -16.10
CA TRP A 88 -17.03 -4.74 -16.71
C TRP A 88 -16.24 -5.89 -16.09
N SER A 89 -16.41 -6.17 -14.78
CA SER A 89 -15.74 -7.32 -14.14
C SER A 89 -16.17 -8.66 -14.74
N GLU A 90 -17.38 -8.72 -15.33
CA GLU A 90 -17.93 -9.91 -15.97
C GLU A 90 -17.48 -10.05 -17.44
N GLN A 91 -17.06 -8.95 -18.09
CA GLN A 91 -16.62 -8.92 -19.49
C GLN A 91 -15.22 -9.53 -19.74
N GLY A 92 -14.59 -10.13 -18.73
CA GLY A 92 -13.28 -10.76 -18.85
C GLY A 92 -12.19 -9.77 -19.30
N ARG A 93 -11.40 -10.12 -20.31
CA ARG A 93 -10.25 -9.32 -20.76
C ARG A 93 -10.61 -7.91 -21.20
N ILE A 94 -11.75 -7.74 -21.87
CA ILE A 94 -12.20 -6.42 -22.37
C ILE A 94 -12.55 -5.50 -21.20
N GLY A 95 -13.26 -6.03 -20.21
CA GLY A 95 -13.61 -5.30 -19.01
C GLY A 95 -12.38 -4.92 -18.17
N HIS A 96 -11.39 -5.81 -18.08
CA HIS A 96 -10.13 -5.52 -17.38
C HIS A 96 -9.37 -4.34 -18.01
N VAL A 97 -9.35 -4.23 -19.35
CA VAL A 97 -8.75 -3.08 -20.04
C VAL A 97 -9.50 -1.78 -19.74
N LYS A 98 -10.84 -1.82 -19.70
CA LYS A 98 -11.68 -0.63 -19.37
C LYS A 98 -11.42 -0.17 -17.92
N THR A 99 -11.41 -1.11 -16.97
CA THR A 99 -11.11 -0.85 -15.56
C THR A 99 -9.73 -0.22 -15.40
N LYS A 100 -8.71 -0.78 -16.06
CA LYS A 100 -7.35 -0.27 -16.03
C LYS A 100 -7.26 1.16 -16.56
N ARG A 101 -7.92 1.47 -17.68
CA ARG A 101 -7.99 2.84 -18.22
C ARG A 101 -8.65 3.81 -17.25
N LEU A 102 -9.76 3.42 -16.62
CA LEU A 102 -10.43 4.24 -15.61
C LEU A 102 -9.49 4.53 -14.43
N THR A 103 -8.78 3.50 -13.94
CA THR A 103 -7.80 3.66 -12.86
C THR A 103 -6.69 4.65 -13.24
N LEU A 104 -6.14 4.58 -14.45
CA LEU A 104 -5.10 5.50 -14.92
C LEU A 104 -5.59 6.94 -15.05
N VAL A 105 -6.81 7.15 -15.57
CA VAL A 105 -7.40 8.49 -15.67
C VAL A 105 -7.65 9.09 -14.29
N LEU A 106 -8.21 8.31 -13.36
CA LEU A 106 -8.39 8.74 -11.97
C LEU A 106 -7.04 9.02 -11.29
N SER A 107 -6.04 8.18 -11.56
CA SER A 107 -4.68 8.38 -11.04
C SER A 107 -4.05 9.70 -11.53
N ALA A 108 -4.29 10.08 -12.78
CA ALA A 108 -3.83 11.36 -13.30
C ALA A 108 -4.52 12.55 -12.60
N ILE A 109 -5.85 12.45 -12.39
CA ILE A 109 -6.63 13.50 -11.71
C ILE A 109 -6.19 13.64 -10.26
N PHE A 110 -6.16 12.53 -9.51
CA PHE A 110 -5.72 12.54 -8.11
C PHE A 110 -4.25 12.94 -7.97
N GLY A 111 -3.39 12.49 -8.87
CA GLY A 111 -1.99 12.88 -8.90
C GLY A 111 -1.81 14.38 -9.07
N PHE A 112 -2.55 14.99 -9.98
CA PHE A 112 -2.53 16.43 -10.19
C PHE A 112 -3.05 17.21 -8.97
N LEU A 113 -4.15 16.77 -8.37
CA LEU A 113 -4.69 17.39 -7.15
C LEU A 113 -3.73 17.27 -5.97
N GLN A 114 -3.13 16.11 -5.77
CA GLN A 114 -2.15 15.88 -4.71
C GLN A 114 -0.87 16.71 -4.94
N ALA A 115 -0.36 16.78 -6.18
CA ALA A 115 0.79 17.58 -6.53
C ALA A 115 0.55 19.07 -6.29
N MET A 116 -0.61 19.60 -6.70
CA MET A 116 -1.01 20.98 -6.43
C MET A 116 -1.08 21.25 -4.93
N GLY A 117 -1.73 20.34 -4.17
CA GLY A 117 -1.84 20.46 -2.72
C GLY A 117 -0.49 20.49 -2.02
N LEU A 118 0.42 19.58 -2.39
CA LEU A 118 1.79 19.55 -1.86
C LEU A 118 2.55 20.84 -2.20
N THR A 119 2.52 21.26 -3.46
CA THR A 119 3.27 22.44 -3.91
C THR A 119 2.79 23.71 -3.22
N ILE A 120 1.47 23.90 -3.11
CA ILE A 120 0.88 25.05 -2.40
C ILE A 120 1.18 24.94 -0.89
N GLY A 121 1.04 23.74 -0.29
CA GLY A 121 1.36 23.52 1.11
C GLY A 121 2.79 23.92 1.44
N PHE A 122 3.78 23.40 0.72
CA PHE A 122 5.19 23.73 0.97
C PHE A 122 5.53 25.19 0.69
N SER A 123 4.92 25.82 -0.32
CA SER A 123 5.15 27.24 -0.61
C SER A 123 4.68 28.17 0.51
N LYS A 124 3.71 27.76 1.33
CA LYS A 124 3.25 28.51 2.51
C LYS A 124 4.20 28.38 3.69
N TYR A 125 4.90 27.27 3.81
CA TYR A 125 5.87 27.04 4.89
C TYR A 125 7.22 27.73 4.64
N SER A 126 7.61 27.93 3.37
CA SER A 126 8.87 28.58 3.01
C SER A 126 8.68 29.53 1.83
N ASN A 127 8.94 30.82 2.07
CA ASN A 127 8.85 31.87 1.02
C ASN A 127 9.87 31.67 -0.12
N ASN A 128 10.97 30.92 0.12
CA ASN A 128 12.03 30.67 -0.87
C ASN A 128 11.90 29.31 -1.54
N PHE A 129 10.77 28.61 -1.38
CA PHE A 129 10.54 27.29 -1.94
C PHE A 129 10.46 27.30 -3.46
N ILE A 130 9.78 28.28 -4.05
CA ILE A 130 9.61 28.44 -5.50
C ILE A 130 10.33 29.69 -5.94
N SER A 131 11.20 29.57 -6.94
CA SER A 131 12.00 30.69 -7.46
C SER A 131 11.15 31.87 -7.97
N ASN A 132 10.02 31.58 -8.62
CA ASN A 132 9.05 32.57 -9.11
C ASN A 132 7.62 32.01 -8.86
N PRO A 133 6.91 32.46 -7.79
CA PRO A 133 5.59 31.93 -7.43
C PRO A 133 4.49 32.52 -8.34
N THR A 134 4.38 32.01 -9.56
CA THR A 134 3.28 32.31 -10.49
C THR A 134 2.35 31.10 -10.61
N MET A 135 1.07 31.32 -10.90
CA MET A 135 0.10 30.23 -11.12
C MET A 135 0.61 29.22 -12.18
N PHE A 136 1.29 29.73 -13.20
CA PHE A 136 1.91 28.90 -14.24
C PHE A 136 2.99 27.97 -13.68
N THR A 137 3.84 28.44 -12.77
CA THR A 137 4.88 27.64 -12.12
C THR A 137 4.30 26.52 -11.27
N TYR A 138 3.23 26.79 -10.50
CA TYR A 138 2.53 25.78 -9.72
C TYR A 138 1.97 24.65 -10.61
N VAL A 139 1.35 25.02 -11.74
CA VAL A 139 0.80 24.06 -12.70
C VAL A 139 1.91 23.22 -13.34
N ILE A 140 3.05 23.82 -13.72
CA ILE A 140 4.19 23.06 -14.29
C ILE A 140 4.73 22.06 -13.27
N ILE A 141 4.95 22.48 -12.02
CA ILE A 141 5.43 21.60 -10.95
C ILE A 141 4.46 20.43 -10.77
N ALA A 142 3.14 20.71 -10.67
CA ALA A 142 2.13 19.71 -10.49
C ALA A 142 2.05 18.73 -11.67
N LEU A 143 2.11 19.21 -12.91
CA LEU A 143 2.15 18.38 -14.10
C LEU A 143 3.39 17.48 -14.14
N THR A 144 4.57 18.04 -13.82
CA THR A 144 5.83 17.29 -13.79
C THR A 144 5.76 16.12 -12.81
N MET A 145 5.28 16.37 -11.58
CA MET A 145 5.11 15.32 -10.57
C MET A 145 4.05 14.29 -10.97
N THR A 146 2.95 14.72 -11.59
CA THR A 146 1.88 13.83 -12.06
C THR A 146 2.38 12.91 -13.17
N VAL A 147 3.09 13.46 -14.15
CA VAL A 147 3.71 12.67 -15.23
C VAL A 147 4.72 11.68 -14.67
N GLY A 148 5.54 12.08 -13.69
CA GLY A 148 6.46 11.20 -13.00
C GLY A 148 5.75 10.02 -12.32
N SER A 149 4.64 10.27 -11.62
CA SER A 149 3.83 9.23 -11.00
C SER A 149 3.21 8.26 -12.02
N LEU A 150 2.72 8.77 -13.16
CA LEU A 150 2.16 7.96 -14.24
C LEU A 150 3.24 7.08 -14.90
N ILE A 151 4.44 7.63 -15.14
CA ILE A 151 5.58 6.85 -15.65
C ILE A 151 5.93 5.72 -14.67
N LEU A 152 5.96 6.02 -13.37
CA LEU A 152 6.26 5.03 -12.34
C LEU A 152 5.19 3.92 -12.28
N THR A 153 3.92 4.30 -12.43
CA THR A 153 2.80 3.35 -12.53
C THR A 153 2.96 2.45 -13.75
N TRP A 154 3.26 3.02 -14.91
CA TRP A 154 3.50 2.26 -16.14
C TRP A 154 4.68 1.29 -16.01
N VAL A 155 5.76 1.72 -15.37
CA VAL A 155 6.90 0.87 -15.05
C VAL A 155 6.50 -0.26 -14.10
N GLY A 156 5.68 0.03 -13.08
CA GLY A 156 5.12 -0.98 -12.17
C GLY A 156 4.31 -2.04 -12.91
N GLU A 157 3.41 -1.63 -13.79
CA GLU A 157 2.61 -2.55 -14.62
C GLU A 157 3.46 -3.42 -15.54
N PHE A 158 4.53 -2.88 -16.09
CA PHE A 158 5.47 -3.68 -16.89
C PHE A 158 6.17 -4.78 -16.07
N ILE A 159 6.40 -4.53 -14.78
CA ILE A 159 6.92 -5.54 -13.86
C ILE A 159 5.87 -6.60 -13.55
N ASP A 160 4.60 -6.25 -13.38
CA ASP A 160 3.53 -7.21 -13.09
C ASP A 160 3.50 -8.35 -14.12
N ASP A 161 3.71 -8.02 -15.39
CA ASP A 161 3.73 -9.00 -16.48
C ASP A 161 4.99 -9.90 -16.49
N LYS A 162 6.16 -9.38 -16.08
CA LYS A 162 7.47 -10.03 -16.29
C LYS A 162 8.30 -10.24 -15.02
N GLY A 163 7.93 -9.59 -13.91
CA GLY A 163 8.69 -9.55 -12.67
C GLY A 163 8.45 -10.71 -11.70
N LEU A 164 8.94 -10.53 -10.48
CA LEU A 164 8.86 -11.51 -9.38
C LEU A 164 7.71 -11.27 -8.42
N ALA A 165 7.20 -10.04 -8.34
CA ALA A 165 6.10 -9.65 -7.47
C ALA A 165 5.31 -8.52 -8.11
N SER A 166 4.25 -8.05 -7.46
CA SER A 166 3.52 -6.85 -7.89
C SER A 166 4.50 -5.69 -8.08
N GLY A 167 4.51 -5.09 -9.29
CA GLY A 167 5.45 -4.03 -9.63
C GLY A 167 5.30 -2.81 -8.75
N ILE A 168 4.08 -2.49 -8.35
CA ILE A 168 3.78 -1.39 -7.42
C ILE A 168 4.39 -1.67 -6.05
N SER A 169 4.22 -2.91 -5.54
CA SER A 169 4.82 -3.34 -4.28
C SER A 169 6.35 -3.28 -4.33
N LEU A 170 6.95 -3.65 -5.48
CA LEU A 170 8.41 -3.57 -5.68
C LEU A 170 8.92 -2.15 -5.72
N VAL A 171 8.18 -1.21 -6.29
CA VAL A 171 8.55 0.22 -6.30
C VAL A 171 8.58 0.77 -4.87
N ILE A 172 7.54 0.49 -4.07
CA ILE A 172 7.48 0.91 -2.66
C ILE A 172 8.62 0.26 -1.87
N PHE A 173 8.84 -1.03 -2.05
CA PHE A 173 9.91 -1.81 -1.42
C PHE A 173 11.30 -1.23 -1.73
N GLY A 174 11.56 -0.90 -3.00
CA GLY A 174 12.81 -0.26 -3.43
C GLY A 174 13.03 1.10 -2.77
N GLY A 175 11.96 1.90 -2.64
CA GLY A 175 11.98 3.17 -1.93
C GLY A 175 12.33 3.01 -0.45
N ILE A 176 11.72 2.05 0.23
CA ILE A 176 11.98 1.76 1.64
C ILE A 176 13.41 1.28 1.85
N ILE A 177 13.87 0.28 1.08
CA ILE A 177 15.24 -0.26 1.21
C ILE A 177 16.28 0.84 1.01
N SER A 178 16.06 1.73 0.09
CA SER A 178 17.03 2.78 -0.21
C SER A 178 17.25 3.76 0.95
N ARG A 179 16.33 3.84 1.92
CA ARG A 179 16.42 4.71 3.10
C ARG A 179 17.00 3.99 4.33
N ILE A 180 16.94 2.67 4.38
CA ILE A 180 17.42 1.88 5.53
C ILE A 180 18.84 2.28 5.96
N PRO A 181 19.83 2.47 5.05
CA PRO A 181 21.20 2.82 5.48
C PRO A 181 21.28 4.17 6.19
N SER A 182 20.58 5.19 5.69
CA SER A 182 20.57 6.53 6.32
C SER A 182 19.92 6.51 7.69
N GLU A 183 18.87 5.72 7.84
CA GLU A 183 18.12 5.57 9.08
C GLU A 183 18.87 4.77 10.13
N LEU A 184 19.54 3.71 9.73
CA LEU A 184 20.44 2.97 10.63
C LEU A 184 21.57 3.86 11.15
N SER A 185 22.11 4.76 10.31
CA SER A 185 23.13 5.72 10.75
C SER A 185 22.59 6.70 11.81
N THR A 186 21.36 7.19 11.63
CA THR A 186 20.68 8.08 12.58
C THR A 186 20.41 7.38 13.92
N ILE A 187 19.93 6.14 13.87
CA ILE A 187 19.69 5.32 15.06
C ILE A 187 21.01 5.05 15.79
N TYR A 188 22.09 4.78 15.06
CA TYR A 188 23.41 4.56 15.67
C TYR A 188 23.95 5.81 16.36
N GLN A 189 23.80 6.99 15.75
CA GLN A 189 24.20 8.28 16.33
C GLN A 189 23.39 8.67 17.56
N ASN A 190 22.11 8.31 17.61
CA ASN A 190 21.20 8.59 18.73
C ASN A 190 21.34 7.58 19.89
N GLY A 191 22.31 6.67 19.85
CA GLY A 191 22.55 5.66 20.87
C GLY A 191 21.56 4.49 20.78
N LEU A 192 21.80 3.57 19.86
CA LEU A 192 21.01 2.34 19.72
C LEU A 192 20.99 1.56 21.02
N THR A 193 19.85 1.56 21.73
CA THR A 193 19.66 0.71 22.89
C THR A 193 19.37 -0.71 22.39
N TRP A 194 20.02 -1.72 23.01
CA TRP A 194 19.77 -3.14 22.70
C TRP A 194 18.27 -3.51 22.79
N LYS A 195 17.50 -2.78 23.61
CA LYS A 195 16.04 -2.91 23.74
C LYS A 195 15.30 -2.56 22.44
N ALA A 196 15.73 -1.50 21.75
CA ALA A 196 15.14 -1.11 20.47
C ALA A 196 15.41 -2.17 19.40
N LEU A 197 16.63 -2.71 19.33
CA LEU A 197 16.97 -3.77 18.40
C LEU A 197 16.16 -5.04 18.67
N LEU A 198 15.99 -5.42 19.93
CA LEU A 198 15.18 -6.56 20.31
C LEU A 198 13.71 -6.36 19.96
N ALA A 199 13.16 -5.17 20.15
CA ALA A 199 11.78 -4.84 19.76
C ALA A 199 11.57 -4.99 18.24
N VAL A 200 12.51 -4.51 17.43
CA VAL A 200 12.46 -4.66 15.96
C VAL A 200 12.49 -6.14 15.56
N VAL A 201 13.37 -6.96 16.15
CA VAL A 201 13.45 -8.40 15.86
C VAL A 201 12.15 -9.12 16.23
N ILE A 202 11.57 -8.80 17.39
CA ILE A 202 10.27 -9.36 17.80
C ILE A 202 9.19 -8.98 16.79
N LEU A 203 9.14 -7.71 16.38
CA LEU A 203 8.14 -7.22 15.43
C LEU A 203 8.28 -7.90 14.07
N ILE A 204 9.50 -8.04 13.54
CA ILE A 204 9.80 -8.80 12.32
C ILE A 204 9.28 -10.23 12.43
N THR A 205 9.56 -10.91 13.56
CA THR A 205 9.16 -12.29 13.77
C THR A 205 7.64 -12.44 13.77
N ILE A 206 6.91 -11.53 14.44
CA ILE A 206 5.44 -11.52 14.46
C ILE A 206 4.89 -11.33 13.04
N ILE A 207 5.43 -10.37 12.27
CA ILE A 207 4.96 -10.08 10.92
C ILE A 207 5.18 -11.31 10.01
N VAL A 208 6.38 -11.90 10.02
CA VAL A 208 6.68 -13.10 9.22
C VAL A 208 5.75 -14.25 9.59
N PHE A 209 5.52 -14.47 10.87
CA PHE A 209 4.63 -15.54 11.34
C PHE A 209 3.20 -15.37 10.84
N VAL A 210 2.63 -14.17 10.97
CA VAL A 210 1.25 -13.89 10.53
C VAL A 210 1.11 -13.93 9.01
N GLU A 211 2.08 -13.35 8.26
CA GLU A 211 2.05 -13.34 6.79
C GLU A 211 2.21 -14.73 6.17
N GLN A 212 2.87 -15.66 6.86
CA GLN A 212 2.99 -17.05 6.41
C GLN A 212 1.82 -17.92 6.85
N SER A 213 1.07 -17.50 7.87
CA SER A 213 -0.01 -18.27 8.45
C SER A 213 -1.24 -18.34 7.53
N GLN A 214 -1.80 -19.54 7.39
CA GLN A 214 -2.94 -19.82 6.51
C GLN A 214 -3.95 -20.73 7.21
N LEU A 215 -5.22 -20.41 7.08
CA LEU A 215 -6.32 -21.29 7.43
C LEU A 215 -6.59 -22.22 6.24
N ARG A 216 -6.46 -23.52 6.40
CA ARG A 216 -6.73 -24.51 5.37
C ARG A 216 -8.14 -25.04 5.55
N LEU A 217 -9.05 -24.71 4.62
CA LEU A 217 -10.42 -25.24 4.60
C LEU A 217 -10.44 -26.51 3.77
N PRO A 218 -10.88 -27.66 4.34
CA PRO A 218 -10.99 -28.91 3.57
C PRO A 218 -12.19 -28.84 2.64
N PHE A 219 -11.99 -29.23 1.39
CA PHE A 219 -13.06 -29.44 0.43
C PHE A 219 -12.78 -30.66 -0.46
N TYR A 220 -13.86 -31.24 -0.99
CA TYR A 220 -13.82 -32.46 -1.79
C TYR A 220 -14.25 -32.15 -3.22
N TYR A 221 -13.59 -32.81 -4.18
CA TYR A 221 -14.04 -32.85 -5.55
C TYR A 221 -14.87 -34.15 -5.79
N SER A 222 -15.94 -34.01 -6.54
CA SER A 222 -16.77 -35.16 -6.93
C SER A 222 -16.06 -36.09 -7.93
N LYS A 223 -15.10 -35.57 -8.71
CA LYS A 223 -14.26 -36.34 -9.63
C LYS A 223 -12.91 -36.65 -8.98
N LYS A 224 -12.49 -37.93 -9.11
CA LYS A 224 -11.18 -38.40 -8.65
C LYS A 224 -10.06 -37.57 -9.29
N SER A 225 -9.18 -36.97 -8.47
CA SER A 225 -7.94 -36.35 -8.93
C SER A 225 -7.02 -37.43 -9.51
N LEU A 226 -6.10 -37.04 -10.40
CA LEU A 226 -5.09 -37.95 -10.97
C LEU A 226 -4.23 -38.63 -9.89
N ASP A 227 -4.05 -37.98 -8.74
CA ASP A 227 -3.28 -38.48 -7.58
C ASP A 227 -4.12 -39.34 -6.59
N GLY A 228 -5.39 -39.64 -6.89
CA GLY A 228 -6.22 -40.50 -6.06
C GLY A 228 -6.83 -39.88 -4.81
N ASP A 229 -6.43 -38.69 -4.40
CA ASP A 229 -6.98 -37.99 -3.24
C ASP A 229 -8.19 -37.13 -3.61
N TYR A 230 -9.31 -37.34 -2.91
CA TYR A 230 -10.53 -36.54 -3.04
C TYR A 230 -10.52 -35.29 -2.19
N LEU A 231 -9.57 -35.21 -1.23
CA LEU A 231 -9.45 -34.11 -0.27
C LEU A 231 -8.44 -33.10 -0.77
N THR A 232 -8.90 -31.86 -0.91
CA THR A 232 -8.06 -30.72 -1.26
C THR A 232 -8.26 -29.61 -0.23
N TRP A 233 -7.32 -28.69 -0.14
CA TRP A 233 -7.35 -27.61 0.82
C TRP A 233 -7.45 -26.26 0.12
N LEU A 234 -8.40 -25.42 0.56
CA LEU A 234 -8.47 -24.02 0.18
C LEU A 234 -7.64 -23.21 1.20
N PRO A 235 -6.45 -22.73 0.84
CA PRO A 235 -5.63 -21.94 1.74
C PRO A 235 -6.13 -20.48 1.78
N ILE A 236 -6.63 -20.04 2.92
CA ILE A 236 -7.01 -18.65 3.16
C ILE A 236 -5.97 -18.05 4.09
N LYS A 237 -5.28 -16.97 3.68
CA LYS A 237 -4.33 -16.25 4.53
C LYS A 237 -5.04 -15.69 5.76
N ILE A 238 -4.37 -15.63 6.92
CA ILE A 238 -4.92 -14.94 8.10
C ILE A 238 -5.09 -13.47 7.77
N ASN A 239 -4.04 -12.83 7.24
CA ASN A 239 -4.12 -11.48 6.72
C ASN A 239 -4.58 -11.50 5.25
N VAL A 240 -5.89 -11.63 5.02
CA VAL A 240 -6.49 -11.64 3.68
C VAL A 240 -6.34 -10.28 3.01
N ALA A 241 -6.60 -9.20 3.75
CA ALA A 241 -6.52 -7.83 3.23
C ALA A 241 -5.09 -7.37 2.93
N GLY A 242 -4.07 -8.05 3.46
CA GLY A 242 -2.68 -7.67 3.28
C GLY A 242 -2.35 -6.31 3.91
N ILE A 243 -1.56 -5.53 3.21
CA ILE A 243 -1.03 -4.23 3.68
C ILE A 243 -1.95 -3.07 3.28
N ILE A 244 -2.83 -3.29 2.31
CA ILE A 244 -3.64 -2.24 1.66
C ILE A 244 -4.47 -1.41 2.65
N PRO A 245 -5.13 -1.97 3.68
CA PRO A 245 -5.87 -1.18 4.67
C PRO A 245 -5.03 -0.13 5.38
N VAL A 246 -3.77 -0.47 5.68
CA VAL A 246 -2.83 0.43 6.36
C VAL A 246 -2.38 1.56 5.43
N ILE A 247 -2.11 1.24 4.16
CA ILE A 247 -1.77 2.24 3.14
C ILE A 247 -2.95 3.19 2.90
N LEU A 248 -4.19 2.67 2.86
CA LEU A 248 -5.41 3.47 2.74
C LEU A 248 -5.60 4.44 3.91
N ALA A 249 -5.51 3.92 5.13
CA ALA A 249 -5.61 4.76 6.31
C ALA A 249 -4.53 5.86 6.27
N GLY A 250 -3.29 5.52 5.92
CA GLY A 250 -2.18 6.47 5.78
C GLY A 250 -2.42 7.51 4.69
N SER A 251 -2.97 7.13 3.54
CA SER A 251 -3.26 8.08 2.46
C SER A 251 -4.34 9.09 2.87
N LEU A 252 -5.38 8.70 3.61
CA LEU A 252 -6.37 9.63 4.14
C LEU A 252 -5.77 10.58 5.18
N PHE A 253 -4.89 10.08 6.05
CA PHE A 253 -4.18 10.90 7.02
C PHE A 253 -3.27 11.94 6.37
N SER A 254 -2.80 11.69 5.16
CA SER A 254 -2.00 12.66 4.41
C SER A 254 -2.85 13.66 3.63
N VAL A 255 -4.03 13.28 3.15
CA VAL A 255 -4.89 14.16 2.36
C VAL A 255 -5.52 15.27 3.19
N VAL A 256 -5.92 15.00 4.43
CA VAL A 256 -6.61 15.99 5.28
C VAL A 256 -5.71 17.21 5.60
N PRO A 257 -4.45 17.06 6.04
CA PRO A 257 -3.55 18.21 6.21
C PRO A 257 -3.25 18.95 4.91
N LEU A 258 -3.23 18.27 3.76
CA LEU A 258 -3.07 18.92 2.45
C LEU A 258 -4.28 19.79 2.09
N ILE A 259 -5.49 19.30 2.33
CA ILE A 259 -6.72 20.09 2.13
C ILE A 259 -6.71 21.33 3.01
N ASP A 260 -6.35 21.20 4.30
CA ASP A 260 -6.22 22.33 5.19
C ASP A 260 -5.22 23.38 4.68
N SER A 261 -4.05 22.93 4.24
CA SER A 261 -3.02 23.82 3.72
C SER A 261 -3.46 24.60 2.47
N VAL A 262 -4.33 24.04 1.65
CA VAL A 262 -4.85 24.67 0.43
C VAL A 262 -5.99 25.63 0.74
N LEU A 263 -6.98 25.18 1.52
CA LEU A 263 -8.24 25.93 1.75
C LEU A 263 -8.10 27.02 2.82
N PHE A 264 -7.35 26.76 3.89
CA PHE A 264 -7.27 27.65 5.04
C PHE A 264 -5.89 28.30 5.14
N SER A 265 -5.74 29.46 4.47
CA SER A 265 -4.47 30.25 4.49
C SER A 265 -4.36 31.21 5.68
N GLY A 266 -5.41 31.33 6.52
CA GLY A 266 -5.50 32.30 7.64
C GLY A 266 -6.17 31.71 8.87
N ALA A 267 -7.16 32.41 9.43
CA ALA A 267 -7.91 31.92 10.59
C ALA A 267 -8.63 30.61 10.28
N ARG A 268 -8.30 29.56 11.03
CA ARG A 268 -8.93 28.25 10.90
C ARG A 268 -10.22 28.21 11.71
N PRO A 269 -11.32 27.70 11.16
CA PRO A 269 -12.53 27.46 11.94
C PRO A 269 -12.31 26.33 12.95
N ASP A 270 -12.98 26.38 14.09
CA ASP A 270 -12.78 25.42 15.20
C ASP A 270 -13.06 23.97 14.80
N TRP A 271 -14.03 23.74 13.91
CA TRP A 271 -14.31 22.38 13.39
C TRP A 271 -13.13 21.81 12.59
N MET A 272 -12.38 22.65 11.87
CA MET A 272 -11.22 22.19 11.08
C MET A 272 -10.02 21.86 11.98
N THR A 273 -9.82 22.62 13.06
CA THR A 273 -8.80 22.29 14.07
C THR A 273 -9.09 20.94 14.71
N PHE A 274 -10.36 20.66 15.05
CA PHE A 274 -10.78 19.35 15.56
C PHE A 274 -10.53 18.22 14.54
N VAL A 275 -10.87 18.43 13.26
CA VAL A 275 -10.60 17.45 12.19
C VAL A 275 -9.11 17.19 12.07
N LEU A 276 -8.28 18.24 12.06
CA LEU A 276 -6.81 18.09 12.00
C LEU A 276 -6.25 17.29 13.17
N GLU A 277 -6.73 17.54 14.41
CA GLU A 277 -6.33 16.75 15.57
C GLU A 277 -6.67 15.26 15.40
N CYS A 278 -7.82 14.94 14.78
CA CYS A 278 -8.24 13.58 14.51
C CYS A 278 -7.43 12.90 13.38
N PHE A 279 -6.82 13.67 12.47
CA PHE A 279 -6.01 13.16 11.37
C PHE A 279 -4.51 13.45 11.51
N THR A 280 -4.04 13.77 12.70
CA THR A 280 -2.62 13.97 13.01
C THR A 280 -2.14 12.86 13.94
N LEU A 281 -1.14 12.07 13.51
CA LEU A 281 -0.62 10.93 14.29
C LEU A 281 0.09 11.35 15.59
N ALA A 282 0.48 12.61 15.73
CA ALA A 282 1.05 13.14 16.97
C ALA A 282 0.02 13.29 18.09
N SER A 283 -1.29 13.29 17.79
CA SER A 283 -2.36 13.41 18.78
C SER A 283 -2.90 12.05 19.21
N LYS A 284 -3.31 11.91 20.46
CA LYS A 284 -3.99 10.69 20.96
C LYS A 284 -5.28 10.40 20.17
N LYS A 285 -6.04 11.44 19.81
CA LYS A 285 -7.25 11.32 18.99
C LYS A 285 -6.90 10.77 17.60
N GLY A 286 -5.84 11.25 16.98
CA GLY A 286 -5.40 10.79 15.67
C GLY A 286 -4.95 9.33 15.68
N VAL A 287 -4.23 8.88 16.69
CA VAL A 287 -3.84 7.46 16.83
C VAL A 287 -5.07 6.55 16.93
N ILE A 288 -6.09 6.95 17.70
CA ILE A 288 -7.35 6.18 17.81
C ILE A 288 -8.09 6.17 16.47
N THR A 289 -8.21 7.32 15.82
CA THR A 289 -8.85 7.43 14.50
C THR A 289 -8.12 6.57 13.45
N TYR A 290 -6.79 6.57 13.46
CA TYR A 290 -5.98 5.73 12.58
C TYR A 290 -6.24 4.25 12.79
N GLY A 291 -6.26 3.79 14.05
CA GLY A 291 -6.60 2.40 14.38
C GLY A 291 -8.01 2.02 13.95
N LEU A 292 -8.99 2.90 14.15
CA LEU A 292 -10.38 2.68 13.73
C LEU A 292 -10.49 2.58 12.20
N MET A 293 -9.80 3.45 11.46
CA MET A 293 -9.74 3.39 10.00
C MET A 293 -9.13 2.09 9.51
N ILE A 294 -8.06 1.59 10.15
CA ILE A 294 -7.47 0.29 9.81
C ILE A 294 -8.50 -0.83 9.98
N VAL A 295 -9.31 -0.83 11.07
CA VAL A 295 -10.36 -1.85 11.26
C VAL A 295 -11.38 -1.80 10.13
N ILE A 296 -11.94 -0.62 9.86
CA ILE A 296 -12.97 -0.43 8.82
C ILE A 296 -12.44 -0.91 7.46
N PHE A 297 -11.26 -0.46 7.07
CA PHE A 297 -10.68 -0.85 5.78
C PHE A 297 -10.28 -2.32 5.72
N THR A 298 -9.84 -2.91 6.82
CA THR A 298 -9.51 -4.36 6.85
C THR A 298 -10.76 -5.21 6.66
N LEU A 299 -11.84 -4.90 7.38
CA LEU A 299 -13.11 -5.60 7.23
C LEU A 299 -13.65 -5.48 5.82
N PHE A 300 -13.66 -4.26 5.30
CA PHE A 300 -14.15 -4.00 3.95
C PHE A 300 -13.28 -4.67 2.88
N TYR A 301 -11.97 -4.43 2.90
CA TYR A 301 -11.07 -4.91 1.85
C TYR A 301 -10.91 -6.43 1.85
N SER A 302 -11.04 -7.09 2.99
CA SER A 302 -11.04 -8.56 3.05
C SER A 302 -12.15 -9.18 2.21
N HIS A 303 -13.34 -8.56 2.17
CA HIS A 303 -14.47 -9.02 1.34
C HIS A 303 -14.27 -8.70 -0.15
N VAL A 304 -13.62 -7.58 -0.45
CA VAL A 304 -13.26 -7.25 -1.83
C VAL A 304 -12.20 -8.20 -2.39
N GLN A 305 -11.20 -8.54 -1.57
CA GLN A 305 -10.10 -9.42 -1.96
C GLN A 305 -10.52 -10.88 -2.11
N LEU A 306 -11.33 -11.37 -1.18
CA LEU A 306 -11.87 -12.72 -1.20
C LEU A 306 -13.40 -12.62 -1.20
N ASN A 307 -14.00 -12.52 -2.40
CA ASN A 307 -15.46 -12.50 -2.52
C ASN A 307 -16.03 -13.90 -2.25
N PRO A 308 -16.79 -14.11 -1.13
CA PRO A 308 -17.30 -15.42 -0.77
C PRO A 308 -18.24 -16.03 -1.81
N GLU A 309 -19.08 -15.20 -2.46
CA GLU A 309 -20.00 -15.60 -3.51
C GLU A 309 -19.24 -16.20 -4.70
N ARG A 310 -18.23 -15.48 -5.22
CA ARG A 310 -17.40 -15.98 -6.34
C ARG A 310 -16.67 -17.27 -6.00
N VAL A 311 -16.15 -17.38 -4.77
CA VAL A 311 -15.48 -18.60 -4.32
C VAL A 311 -16.47 -19.78 -4.26
N ALA A 312 -17.67 -19.56 -3.71
CA ALA A 312 -18.73 -20.60 -3.67
C ALA A 312 -19.19 -21.00 -5.08
N GLU A 313 -19.34 -20.05 -5.98
CA GLU A 313 -19.70 -20.30 -7.38
C GLU A 313 -18.62 -21.09 -8.13
N HIS A 314 -17.33 -20.74 -7.94
CA HIS A 314 -16.21 -21.48 -8.53
C HIS A 314 -16.11 -22.90 -8.01
N LEU A 315 -16.32 -23.13 -6.69
CA LEU A 315 -16.38 -24.47 -6.11
C LEU A 315 -17.54 -25.26 -6.71
N GLY A 316 -18.72 -24.66 -6.83
CA GLY A 316 -19.89 -25.31 -7.43
C GLY A 316 -19.65 -25.71 -8.90
N LYS A 317 -19.10 -24.81 -9.73
CA LYS A 317 -18.73 -25.08 -11.13
C LYS A 317 -17.68 -26.17 -11.28
N ALA A 318 -16.78 -26.29 -10.31
CA ALA A 318 -15.76 -27.35 -10.26
C ALA A 318 -16.26 -28.67 -9.64
N ASN A 319 -17.56 -28.79 -9.32
CA ASN A 319 -18.15 -29.91 -8.55
C ASN A 319 -17.41 -30.17 -7.22
N GLY A 320 -16.90 -29.10 -6.61
CA GLY A 320 -16.29 -29.12 -5.28
C GLY A 320 -17.32 -28.77 -4.20
N TYR A 321 -17.21 -29.40 -3.03
CA TYR A 321 -18.08 -29.11 -1.90
C TYR A 321 -17.33 -29.18 -0.57
N ILE A 322 -17.77 -28.35 0.38
CA ILE A 322 -17.26 -28.38 1.76
C ILE A 322 -18.08 -29.41 2.55
N VAL A 323 -17.40 -30.25 3.33
CA VAL A 323 -18.07 -31.29 4.11
C VAL A 323 -19.10 -30.70 5.06
N GLY A 324 -20.32 -31.24 5.01
CA GLY A 324 -21.43 -30.81 5.86
C GLY A 324 -22.14 -29.53 5.41
N MET A 325 -21.78 -28.98 4.23
CA MET A 325 -22.42 -27.78 3.66
C MET A 325 -23.02 -28.10 2.29
N ARG A 326 -24.19 -27.50 2.01
CA ARG A 326 -24.79 -27.60 0.67
C ARG A 326 -24.05 -26.63 -0.27
N PRO A 327 -23.75 -27.04 -1.54
CA PRO A 327 -23.22 -26.12 -2.54
C PRO A 327 -24.14 -24.93 -2.75
N GLY A 328 -23.57 -23.74 -2.95
CA GLY A 328 -24.31 -22.49 -3.14
C GLY A 328 -24.31 -21.61 -1.88
N LEU A 329 -25.47 -21.07 -1.51
CA LEU A 329 -25.63 -20.08 -0.43
C LEU A 329 -25.09 -20.54 0.95
N ASP A 330 -25.22 -21.82 1.30
CA ASP A 330 -24.70 -22.33 2.57
C ASP A 330 -23.17 -22.28 2.60
N THR A 331 -22.54 -22.63 1.48
CA THR A 331 -21.07 -22.55 1.31
C THR A 331 -20.59 -21.10 1.36
N GLU A 332 -21.29 -20.20 0.70
CA GLU A 332 -21.00 -18.76 0.73
C GLU A 332 -21.08 -18.20 2.15
N ASN A 333 -22.19 -18.45 2.85
CA ASN A 333 -22.39 -18.02 4.23
C ASN A 333 -21.32 -18.58 5.19
N TYR A 334 -20.88 -19.81 4.98
CA TYR A 334 -19.80 -20.42 5.77
C TYR A 334 -18.47 -19.71 5.55
N ILE A 335 -18.09 -19.49 4.27
CA ILE A 335 -16.87 -18.77 3.90
C ILE A 335 -16.91 -17.35 4.45
N SER A 336 -18.02 -16.62 4.29
CA SER A 336 -18.22 -15.27 4.80
C SER A 336 -18.04 -15.17 6.31
N ARG A 337 -18.64 -16.11 7.09
CA ARG A 337 -18.43 -16.15 8.55
C ARG A 337 -16.99 -16.39 8.94
N LYS A 338 -16.28 -17.27 8.21
CA LYS A 338 -14.85 -17.51 8.47
C LYS A 338 -14.01 -16.30 8.12
N LEU A 339 -14.31 -15.65 6.99
CA LEU A 339 -13.65 -14.43 6.54
C LEU A 339 -13.80 -13.29 7.54
N ASN A 340 -15.01 -13.07 8.08
CA ASN A 340 -15.26 -12.04 9.11
C ASN A 340 -14.41 -12.28 10.37
N LYS A 341 -14.28 -13.52 10.83
CA LYS A 341 -13.42 -13.85 11.97
C LYS A 341 -11.94 -13.60 11.67
N LEU A 342 -11.48 -13.99 10.47
CA LEU A 342 -10.09 -13.75 10.05
C LEU A 342 -9.81 -12.26 9.89
N SER A 343 -10.75 -11.48 9.33
CA SER A 343 -10.59 -10.02 9.16
C SER A 343 -10.51 -9.30 10.50
N LEU A 344 -11.25 -9.73 11.54
CA LEU A 344 -11.14 -9.19 12.89
C LEU A 344 -9.75 -9.48 13.50
N ILE A 345 -9.26 -10.72 13.38
CA ILE A 345 -7.93 -11.09 13.84
C ILE A 345 -6.86 -10.28 13.09
N SER A 346 -7.02 -10.16 11.77
CA SER A 346 -6.13 -9.37 10.92
C SER A 346 -6.13 -7.90 11.30
N SER A 347 -7.29 -7.29 11.60
CA SER A 347 -7.36 -5.89 11.98
C SER A 347 -6.65 -5.62 13.31
N ILE A 348 -6.78 -6.50 14.30
CA ILE A 348 -6.05 -6.40 15.57
C ILE A 348 -4.54 -6.50 15.33
N TYR A 349 -4.12 -7.44 14.50
CA TYR A 349 -2.71 -7.58 14.12
C TYR A 349 -2.18 -6.33 13.41
N LEU A 350 -2.92 -5.79 12.42
CA LEU A 350 -2.50 -4.61 11.68
C LEU A 350 -2.43 -3.35 12.57
N ILE A 351 -3.37 -3.20 13.51
CA ILE A 351 -3.31 -2.13 14.51
C ILE A 351 -2.06 -2.30 15.38
N PHE A 352 -1.83 -3.51 15.90
CA PHE A 352 -0.67 -3.76 16.75
C PHE A 352 0.64 -3.40 16.02
N VAL A 353 0.82 -3.86 14.81
CA VAL A 353 2.03 -3.60 14.03
C VAL A 353 2.17 -2.13 13.65
N SER A 354 1.06 -1.43 13.32
CA SER A 354 1.11 -0.05 12.84
C SER A 354 1.15 0.97 13.99
N VAL A 355 0.34 0.78 15.03
CA VAL A 355 0.12 1.77 16.09
C VAL A 355 1.16 1.66 17.21
N VAL A 356 1.56 0.44 17.59
CA VAL A 356 2.50 0.26 18.72
C VAL A 356 3.85 0.95 18.48
N PRO A 357 4.49 0.85 17.29
CA PRO A 357 5.72 1.59 17.05
C PRO A 357 5.51 3.12 17.09
N ILE A 358 4.38 3.63 16.57
CA ILE A 358 4.05 5.07 16.59
C ILE A 358 3.94 5.55 18.05
N THR A 359 3.20 4.84 18.89
CA THR A 359 3.04 5.22 20.31
C THR A 359 4.32 5.11 21.10
N ALA A 360 5.16 4.11 20.80
CA ALA A 360 6.48 3.97 21.41
C ALA A 360 7.41 5.14 21.05
N MET A 361 7.35 5.62 19.80
CA MET A 361 8.10 6.79 19.35
C MET A 361 7.65 8.08 20.01
N LEU A 362 6.34 8.31 20.13
CA LEU A 362 5.78 9.48 20.81
C LEU A 362 6.23 9.53 22.29
N GLY A 363 6.43 8.35 22.93
CA GLY A 363 6.93 8.24 24.29
C GLY A 363 8.43 8.49 24.45
N LEU A 364 9.23 8.22 23.40
CA LEU A 364 10.70 8.32 23.42
C LEU A 364 11.24 9.63 22.80
N GLN A 365 10.39 10.50 22.25
CA GLN A 365 10.75 11.72 21.52
C GLN A 365 11.81 11.49 20.42
N GLN A 366 11.85 10.31 19.85
CA GLN A 366 12.77 9.95 18.78
C GLN A 366 11.97 9.74 17.50
N SER A 367 12.26 10.52 16.47
CA SER A 367 11.82 10.27 15.11
C SER A 367 12.58 9.06 14.56
N SER A 368 12.09 7.84 14.75
CA SER A 368 12.69 6.67 14.14
C SER A 368 11.86 6.20 12.97
N VAL A 369 12.50 6.03 11.86
CA VAL A 369 11.96 5.71 10.55
C VAL A 369 11.55 4.24 10.41
N LEU A 370 11.90 3.40 11.35
CA LEU A 370 11.43 2.02 11.43
C LEU A 370 9.98 1.96 11.95
N SER A 371 9.07 2.66 11.25
CA SER A 371 7.65 2.57 11.57
C SER A 371 7.16 1.14 11.29
N GLY A 372 6.22 0.66 12.08
CA GLY A 372 5.66 -0.68 11.90
C GLY A 372 5.06 -0.89 10.52
N THR A 373 4.50 0.17 9.91
CA THR A 373 3.98 0.15 8.54
C THR A 373 5.08 -0.11 7.51
N THR A 374 6.23 0.51 7.66
CA THR A 374 7.40 0.32 6.79
C THR A 374 7.91 -1.12 6.87
N MET A 375 8.03 -1.65 8.09
CA MET A 375 8.42 -3.04 8.32
C MET A 375 7.42 -4.03 7.74
N LEU A 376 6.13 -3.75 7.90
CA LEU A 376 5.05 -4.59 7.36
C LEU A 376 5.11 -4.65 5.83
N ILE A 377 5.33 -3.52 5.15
CA ILE A 377 5.48 -3.47 3.70
C ILE A 377 6.72 -4.24 3.26
N LEU A 378 7.86 -3.98 3.92
CA LEU A 378 9.12 -4.62 3.58
C LEU A 378 9.06 -6.14 3.72
N ILE A 379 8.52 -6.65 4.80
CA ILE A 379 8.40 -8.07 5.05
C ILE A 379 7.33 -8.70 4.16
N GLY A 380 6.16 -8.06 4.01
CA GLY A 380 5.07 -8.56 3.16
C GLY A 380 5.50 -8.75 1.72
N VAL A 381 6.18 -7.77 1.14
CA VAL A 381 6.73 -7.86 -0.22
C VAL A 381 7.84 -8.91 -0.31
N SER A 382 8.71 -9.02 0.71
CA SER A 382 9.75 -10.06 0.74
C SER A 382 9.15 -11.47 0.74
N VAL A 383 8.09 -11.70 1.53
CA VAL A 383 7.36 -12.98 1.56
C VAL A 383 6.67 -13.25 0.23
N GLU A 384 6.10 -12.23 -0.42
CA GLU A 384 5.48 -12.35 -1.74
C GLU A 384 6.52 -12.76 -2.81
N ILE A 385 7.68 -12.09 -2.83
CA ILE A 385 8.80 -12.42 -3.73
C ILE A 385 9.23 -13.88 -3.51
N TYR A 386 9.43 -14.29 -2.26
CA TYR A 386 9.84 -15.65 -1.91
C TYR A 386 8.83 -16.71 -2.42
N ARG A 387 7.52 -16.48 -2.21
CA ARG A 387 6.47 -17.37 -2.69
C ARG A 387 6.45 -17.48 -4.21
N ASN A 388 6.61 -16.36 -4.91
CA ASN A 388 6.61 -16.32 -6.37
C ASN A 388 7.86 -17.01 -6.96
N ILE A 389 9.02 -16.87 -6.31
CA ILE A 389 10.23 -17.60 -6.69
C ILE A 389 10.02 -19.11 -6.56
N ASN A 390 9.53 -19.57 -5.41
CA ASN A 390 9.27 -20.99 -5.15
C ASN A 390 8.22 -21.55 -6.12
N GLY A 391 7.15 -20.81 -6.40
CA GLY A 391 6.12 -21.20 -7.36
C GLY A 391 6.70 -21.38 -8.78
N LYS A 392 7.51 -20.42 -9.24
CA LYS A 392 8.17 -20.50 -10.56
C LYS A 392 9.21 -21.63 -10.65
N GLN A 393 9.88 -21.95 -9.54
CA GLN A 393 10.82 -23.08 -9.48
C GLN A 393 10.11 -24.43 -9.54
N THR A 394 8.96 -24.56 -8.86
CA THR A 394 8.18 -25.79 -8.85
C THR A 394 7.62 -26.10 -10.23
N VAL A 395 7.00 -25.11 -10.89
CA VAL A 395 6.51 -25.25 -12.28
C VAL A 395 7.64 -25.58 -13.25
N GLY A 396 8.86 -25.02 -13.05
CA GLY A 396 10.02 -25.31 -13.89
C GLY A 396 10.64 -26.70 -13.69
N LYS A 397 10.25 -27.44 -12.65
CA LYS A 397 10.65 -28.85 -12.43
C LYS A 397 9.71 -29.84 -13.13
N TYR A 398 8.49 -29.42 -13.45
CA TYR A 398 7.48 -30.28 -14.12
C TYR A 398 7.35 -29.99 -15.64
N LEU A 399 8.05 -28.98 -16.16
CA LEU A 399 8.24 -28.68 -17.59
C LEU A 399 9.66 -29.04 -18.05
#